data_09e821277b88847e5a801f2cbac45145
#
_entry.id   09e821277b88847e5a801f2cbac45145
#
_cell.length_a   1.000
_cell.length_b   1.000
_cell.length_c   1.000
_cell.angle_alpha   90.00
_cell.angle_beta   90.00
_cell.angle_gamma   90.00
#
_symmetry.space_group_name_H-M   'P 1'
#
loop_
_entity.id
_entity.type
_entity.pdbx_description
1 polymer ?
#
loop_
_entity_poly.entity_id
_entity_poly.type
_entity_poly.pdbx_seq_one_letter_code
_entity_poly.pdbx_strand_id
1 'polypeptide(L)'
;VDNVYEPTRDFCDKILVGLGITTTYYPPTTGAGIKDYIQPNTKVLFLESPGSITMEVQDVPAMVKVANEHNVMTMLDNTYGNGLHYRPLEHGVDISIQAATKYIVGHSDVMMGVAVANKKYWPTLRENSYLLGQCTSADDAYLALRGLRTMGVRLNQHEKAAIKSKTDAKKSHS
;
A
#
# COMPACT_ATOMS: atom_id res chain seq x y z
N VAL A 1 0.47 -5.93 -8.67
CA VAL A 1 -0.91 -5.96 -9.21
C VAL A 1 -1.03 -5.02 -10.41
N ASP A 2 -1.92 -5.30 -11.37
CA ASP A 2 -2.05 -4.52 -12.61
C ASP A 2 -2.86 -3.22 -12.45
N ASN A 3 -3.69 -3.10 -11.42
CA ASN A 3 -4.40 -1.87 -11.06
C ASN A 3 -3.65 -1.03 -10.02
N VAL A 4 -2.34 -1.20 -9.92
CA VAL A 4 -1.46 -0.40 -9.04
C VAL A 4 -1.46 1.06 -9.44
N TYR A 5 -1.20 1.94 -8.48
CA TYR A 5 -1.01 3.38 -8.68
C TYR A 5 -0.04 3.66 -9.83
N GLU A 6 -0.44 4.52 -10.78
CA GLU A 6 0.29 4.75 -12.03
C GLU A 6 1.79 5.07 -11.85
N PRO A 7 2.20 5.95 -10.92
CA PRO A 7 3.62 6.21 -10.68
C PRO A 7 4.40 4.98 -10.19
N THR A 8 3.77 4.03 -9.50
CA THR A 8 4.39 2.76 -9.12
C THR A 8 4.62 1.89 -10.36
N ARG A 9 3.65 1.84 -11.28
CA ARG A 9 3.80 1.18 -12.58
C ARG A 9 4.93 1.82 -13.39
N ASP A 10 4.94 3.14 -13.50
CA ASP A 10 5.97 3.89 -14.20
C ASP A 10 7.37 3.63 -13.63
N PHE A 11 7.49 3.55 -12.31
CA PHE A 11 8.74 3.19 -11.65
C PHE A 11 9.20 1.77 -12.05
N CYS A 12 8.28 0.80 -12.05
CA CYS A 12 8.59 -0.56 -12.49
C CYS A 12 9.01 -0.60 -13.97
N ASP A 13 8.26 0.04 -14.86
CA ASP A 13 8.43 -0.08 -16.30
C ASP A 13 9.57 0.79 -16.85
N LYS A 14 9.93 1.89 -16.18
CA LYS A 14 10.94 2.85 -16.65
C LYS A 14 12.25 2.79 -15.86
N ILE A 15 12.18 2.65 -14.54
CA ILE A 15 13.37 2.70 -13.67
C ILE A 15 13.91 1.29 -13.41
N LEU A 16 13.05 0.38 -12.90
CA LEU A 16 13.50 -0.98 -12.55
C LEU A 16 13.99 -1.77 -13.75
N VAL A 17 13.36 -1.61 -14.91
CA VAL A 17 13.83 -2.23 -16.18
C VAL A 17 15.24 -1.75 -16.52
N GLY A 18 15.56 -0.47 -16.35
CA GLY A 18 16.90 0.07 -16.53
C GLY A 18 17.96 -0.52 -15.58
N LEU A 19 17.52 -1.05 -14.43
CA LEU A 19 18.37 -1.74 -13.46
C LEU A 19 18.40 -3.26 -13.64
N GLY A 20 17.82 -3.79 -14.73
CA GLY A 20 17.77 -5.22 -15.03
C GLY A 20 16.75 -6.00 -14.19
N ILE A 21 15.79 -5.31 -13.57
CA ILE A 21 14.70 -5.92 -12.81
C ILE A 21 13.47 -6.03 -13.70
N THR A 22 12.89 -7.22 -13.80
CA THR A 22 11.67 -7.49 -14.55
C THR A 22 10.45 -7.46 -13.64
N THR A 23 9.34 -6.94 -14.14
CA THR A 23 8.06 -6.88 -13.43
C THR A 23 7.02 -7.71 -14.17
N THR A 24 6.33 -8.59 -13.45
CA THR A 24 5.18 -9.33 -13.95
C THR A 24 3.92 -8.80 -13.29
N TYR A 25 2.94 -8.37 -14.09
CA TYR A 25 1.66 -7.89 -13.59
C TYR A 25 0.65 -9.03 -13.47
N TYR A 26 -0.22 -8.96 -12.48
CA TYR A 26 -1.27 -9.96 -12.22
C TYR A 26 -2.60 -9.27 -11.90
N PRO A 27 -3.75 -9.89 -12.24
CA PRO A 27 -5.07 -9.34 -11.94
C PRO A 27 -5.34 -9.21 -10.43
N PRO A 28 -6.07 -8.19 -9.96
CA PRO A 28 -6.29 -7.96 -8.53
C PRO A 28 -7.09 -9.08 -7.85
N THR A 29 -7.90 -9.82 -8.59
CA THR A 29 -8.73 -10.91 -8.08
C THR A 29 -8.04 -12.28 -8.05
N THR A 30 -6.72 -12.31 -8.31
CA THR A 30 -5.93 -13.56 -8.44
C THR A 30 -5.93 -14.41 -7.16
N GLY A 31 -5.91 -13.79 -5.97
CA GLY A 31 -5.90 -14.51 -4.71
C GLY A 31 -4.77 -15.56 -4.62
N ALA A 32 -5.08 -16.77 -4.16
CA ALA A 32 -4.10 -17.87 -4.06
C ALA A 32 -3.51 -18.31 -5.43
N GLY A 33 -4.14 -17.96 -6.55
CA GLY A 33 -3.60 -18.19 -7.90
C GLY A 33 -2.33 -17.41 -8.20
N ILE A 34 -1.91 -16.51 -7.30
CA ILE A 34 -0.65 -15.75 -7.42
C ILE A 34 0.58 -16.67 -7.57
N LYS A 35 0.50 -17.91 -7.13
CA LYS A 35 1.54 -18.93 -7.33
C LYS A 35 1.97 -19.10 -8.79
N ASP A 36 1.04 -18.92 -9.72
CA ASP A 36 1.26 -19.11 -11.16
C ASP A 36 2.08 -17.95 -11.77
N TYR A 37 2.21 -16.83 -11.04
CA TYR A 37 3.00 -15.65 -11.40
C TYR A 37 4.37 -15.61 -10.73
N ILE A 38 4.62 -16.49 -9.74
CA ILE A 38 5.89 -16.55 -9.03
C ILE A 38 6.91 -17.35 -9.86
N GLN A 39 8.02 -16.70 -10.20
CA GLN A 39 9.15 -17.29 -10.91
C GLN A 39 10.26 -17.65 -9.91
N PRO A 40 11.23 -18.55 -10.25
CA PRO A 40 12.35 -18.89 -9.36
C PRO A 40 13.20 -17.69 -8.92
N ASN A 41 13.21 -16.61 -9.71
CA ASN A 41 13.92 -15.37 -9.41
C ASN A 41 13.03 -14.27 -8.83
N THR A 42 11.76 -14.53 -8.56
CA THR A 42 10.85 -13.55 -7.92
C THR A 42 11.34 -13.22 -6.51
N LYS A 43 11.49 -11.93 -6.21
CA LYS A 43 11.98 -11.42 -4.91
C LYS A 43 10.90 -10.71 -4.12
N VAL A 44 9.99 -10.01 -4.81
CA VAL A 44 8.98 -9.16 -4.19
C VAL A 44 7.62 -9.43 -4.83
N LEU A 45 6.59 -9.59 -4.00
CA LEU A 45 5.19 -9.49 -4.36
C LEU A 45 4.67 -8.14 -3.88
N PHE A 46 4.39 -7.24 -4.84
CA PHE A 46 3.83 -5.92 -4.53
C PHE A 46 2.31 -5.96 -4.66
N LEU A 47 1.65 -5.59 -3.59
CA LEU A 47 0.20 -5.57 -3.41
C LEU A 47 -0.28 -4.12 -3.26
N GLU A 48 -1.49 -3.85 -3.70
CA GLU A 48 -2.21 -2.60 -3.41
C GLU A 48 -3.70 -2.94 -3.26
N SER A 49 -4.25 -2.73 -2.08
CA SER A 49 -5.63 -3.14 -1.80
C SER A 49 -6.32 -2.16 -0.83
N PRO A 50 -7.44 -1.55 -1.23
CA PRO A 50 -8.02 -1.51 -2.59
C PRO A 50 -7.06 -0.95 -3.63
N GLY A 51 -7.18 -1.40 -4.89
CA GLY A 51 -6.37 -0.89 -5.98
C GLY A 51 -6.76 0.52 -6.43
N SER A 52 -5.85 1.22 -7.08
CA SER A 52 -6.08 2.56 -7.60
C SER A 52 -7.19 2.57 -8.66
N ILE A 53 -8.04 3.58 -8.63
CA ILE A 53 -9.13 3.86 -9.59
C ILE A 53 -10.24 2.78 -9.56
N THR A 54 -9.91 1.53 -9.79
CA THR A 54 -10.88 0.42 -9.93
C THR A 54 -11.40 -0.13 -8.61
N MET A 55 -10.68 0.15 -7.50
CA MET A 55 -11.08 -0.15 -6.12
C MET A 55 -11.31 -1.64 -5.82
N GLU A 56 -10.79 -2.55 -6.63
CA GLU A 56 -10.84 -3.98 -6.31
C GLU A 56 -10.04 -4.29 -5.06
N VAL A 57 -10.59 -5.17 -4.24
CA VAL A 57 -9.97 -5.65 -3.00
C VAL A 57 -9.32 -7.01 -3.24
N GLN A 58 -8.04 -7.12 -2.89
CA GLN A 58 -7.28 -8.36 -3.01
C GLN A 58 -7.49 -9.27 -1.78
N ASP A 59 -7.42 -10.58 -1.99
CA ASP A 59 -7.29 -11.55 -0.90
C ASP A 59 -5.83 -11.57 -0.40
N VAL A 60 -5.46 -10.51 0.31
CA VAL A 60 -4.09 -10.31 0.82
C VAL A 60 -3.62 -11.48 1.69
N PRO A 61 -4.41 -12.02 2.64
CA PRO A 61 -3.99 -13.16 3.44
C PRO A 61 -3.65 -14.41 2.62
N ALA A 62 -4.46 -14.76 1.62
CA ALA A 62 -4.19 -15.91 0.75
C ALA A 62 -2.91 -15.69 -0.07
N MET A 63 -2.71 -14.49 -0.60
CA MET A 63 -1.53 -14.13 -1.40
C MET A 63 -0.25 -14.13 -0.56
N VAL A 64 -0.30 -13.59 0.66
CA VAL A 64 0.83 -13.58 1.61
C VAL A 64 1.23 -15.01 2.00
N LYS A 65 0.25 -15.90 2.22
CA LYS A 65 0.53 -17.30 2.49
C LYS A 65 1.35 -17.95 1.36
N VAL A 66 0.91 -17.77 0.11
CA VAL A 66 1.63 -18.29 -1.06
C VAL A 66 3.02 -17.68 -1.19
N ALA A 67 3.17 -16.36 -1.01
CA ALA A 67 4.46 -15.69 -1.07
C ALA A 67 5.45 -16.26 -0.03
N ASN A 68 4.98 -16.50 1.19
CA ASN A 68 5.80 -17.09 2.27
C ASN A 68 6.24 -18.52 1.93
N GLU A 69 5.39 -19.35 1.34
CA GLU A 69 5.73 -20.70 0.90
C GLU A 69 6.85 -20.71 -0.16
N HIS A 70 6.97 -19.62 -0.93
CA HIS A 70 7.98 -19.44 -1.98
C HIS A 70 9.16 -18.54 -1.54
N ASN A 71 9.23 -18.12 -0.27
CA ASN A 71 10.23 -17.18 0.25
C ASN A 71 10.28 -15.84 -0.50
N VAL A 72 9.14 -15.36 -0.97
CA VAL A 72 8.98 -14.07 -1.64
C VAL A 72 8.55 -13.03 -0.62
N MET A 73 9.27 -11.89 -0.57
CA MET A 73 8.94 -10.76 0.30
C MET A 73 7.66 -10.09 -0.16
N THR A 74 6.80 -9.72 0.77
CA THR A 74 5.54 -9.03 0.49
C THR A 74 5.60 -7.56 0.86
N MET A 75 5.14 -6.70 -0.04
CA MET A 75 4.98 -5.26 0.17
C MET A 75 3.54 -4.87 -0.16
N LEU A 76 2.87 -4.13 0.70
CA LEU A 76 1.51 -3.67 0.47
C LEU A 76 1.43 -2.14 0.55
N ASP A 77 1.00 -1.50 -0.53
CA ASP A 77 0.46 -0.16 -0.42
C ASP A 77 -0.88 -0.21 0.32
N ASN A 78 -0.85 0.25 1.54
CA ASN A 78 -1.96 0.25 2.49
C ASN A 78 -2.53 1.65 2.69
N THR A 79 -2.38 2.53 1.71
CA THR A 79 -2.83 3.92 1.82
C THR A 79 -4.31 3.99 2.17
N TYR A 80 -5.17 3.21 1.52
CA TYR A 80 -6.60 3.16 1.83
C TYR A 80 -6.92 2.46 3.15
N GLY A 81 -6.22 1.36 3.48
CA GLY A 81 -6.39 0.64 4.75
C GLY A 81 -5.81 1.37 5.96
N ASN A 82 -4.86 2.27 5.73
CA ASN A 82 -4.31 3.29 6.64
C ASN A 82 -3.83 2.82 8.02
N GLY A 83 -3.75 1.53 8.27
CA GLY A 83 -3.32 0.96 9.55
C GLY A 83 -4.37 0.98 10.67
N LEU A 84 -5.52 1.63 10.47
CA LEU A 84 -6.69 1.55 11.35
C LEU A 84 -7.72 0.54 10.83
N HIS A 85 -8.07 0.64 9.56
CA HIS A 85 -9.02 -0.29 8.93
C HIS A 85 -8.38 -1.62 8.56
N TYR A 86 -7.11 -1.62 8.17
CA TYR A 86 -6.37 -2.83 7.86
C TYR A 86 -4.93 -2.76 8.38
N ARG A 87 -4.49 -3.79 9.11
CA ARG A 87 -3.16 -3.89 9.73
C ARG A 87 -2.33 -4.97 9.03
N PRO A 88 -1.63 -4.64 7.94
CA PRO A 88 -1.00 -5.64 7.09
C PRO A 88 0.00 -6.56 7.80
N LEU A 89 0.81 -6.02 8.72
CA LEU A 89 1.82 -6.80 9.44
C LEU A 89 1.19 -7.89 10.32
N GLU A 90 -0.03 -7.67 10.85
CA GLU A 90 -0.77 -8.69 11.62
C GLU A 90 -1.28 -9.82 10.71
N HIS A 91 -1.37 -9.57 9.39
CA HIS A 91 -1.75 -10.54 8.37
C HIS A 91 -0.55 -11.12 7.61
N GLY A 92 0.67 -10.91 8.13
CA GLY A 92 1.90 -11.52 7.61
C GLY A 92 2.55 -10.78 6.44
N VAL A 93 2.08 -9.59 6.07
CA VAL A 93 2.77 -8.72 5.12
C VAL A 93 4.09 -8.25 5.73
N ASP A 94 5.16 -8.26 4.95
CA ASP A 94 6.49 -7.90 5.45
C ASP A 94 6.70 -6.39 5.57
N ILE A 95 6.23 -5.63 4.58
CA ILE A 95 6.37 -4.17 4.52
C ILE A 95 5.03 -3.54 4.16
N SER A 96 4.53 -2.65 5.00
CA SER A 96 3.38 -1.79 4.75
C SER A 96 3.85 -0.41 4.30
N ILE A 97 3.34 0.06 3.17
CA ILE A 97 3.64 1.37 2.60
C ILE A 97 2.37 2.21 2.62
N GLN A 98 2.49 3.49 2.87
CA GLN A 98 1.39 4.43 2.82
C GLN A 98 1.83 5.77 2.23
N ALA A 99 1.01 6.35 1.36
CA ALA A 99 1.09 7.76 1.04
C ALA A 99 0.55 8.56 2.25
N ALA A 100 1.47 8.93 3.17
CA ALA A 100 1.10 9.76 4.33
C ALA A 100 0.46 11.09 3.92
N THR A 101 0.78 11.58 2.71
CA THR A 101 0.10 12.67 1.98
C THR A 101 -1.43 12.62 2.06
N LYS A 102 -2.01 11.41 2.14
CA LYS A 102 -3.46 11.21 2.13
C LYS A 102 -4.04 11.26 3.55
N TYR A 103 -4.35 10.13 4.16
CA TYR A 103 -5.11 10.08 5.42
C TYR A 103 -4.30 10.46 6.66
N ILE A 104 -2.99 10.21 6.68
CA ILE A 104 -2.15 10.55 7.84
C ILE A 104 -2.10 12.07 8.00
N VAL A 105 -1.67 12.79 6.98
CA VAL A 105 -1.64 14.25 6.97
C VAL A 105 -3.06 14.82 6.95
N GLY A 106 -3.87 14.41 5.96
CA GLY A 106 -5.31 14.69 5.89
C GLY A 106 -5.72 16.11 5.47
N HIS A 107 -4.78 16.98 5.08
CA HIS A 107 -5.04 18.39 4.82
C HIS A 107 -4.53 18.89 3.46
N SER A 108 -4.03 18.00 2.60
CA SER A 108 -3.55 18.31 1.24
C SER A 108 -2.41 19.35 1.18
N ASP A 109 -1.59 19.40 2.21
CA ASP A 109 -0.53 20.41 2.39
C ASP A 109 0.88 19.82 2.56
N VAL A 110 1.00 18.47 2.53
CA VAL A 110 2.29 17.76 2.67
C VAL A 110 2.38 16.61 1.66
N MET A 111 3.56 16.43 1.07
CA MET A 111 3.94 15.26 0.28
C MET A 111 4.88 14.37 1.11
N MET A 112 4.39 13.21 1.57
CA MET A 112 5.16 12.33 2.44
C MET A 112 4.77 10.87 2.26
N GLY A 113 5.77 9.97 2.30
CA GLY A 113 5.57 8.53 2.39
C GLY A 113 5.93 7.99 3.77
N VAL A 114 5.31 6.86 4.12
CA VAL A 114 5.67 6.08 5.30
C VAL A 114 5.80 4.62 4.91
N ALA A 115 6.87 3.97 5.36
CA ALA A 115 7.06 2.53 5.24
C ALA A 115 7.32 1.92 6.62
N VAL A 116 6.60 0.84 6.92
CA VAL A 116 6.72 0.09 8.19
C VAL A 116 7.01 -1.36 7.85
N ALA A 117 8.10 -1.90 8.39
CA ALA A 117 8.51 -3.28 8.16
C ALA A 117 8.39 -4.14 9.42
N ASN A 118 8.22 -5.45 9.22
CA ASN A 118 8.39 -6.41 10.30
C ASN A 118 9.85 -6.49 10.78
N LYS A 119 10.10 -7.19 11.88
CA LYS A 119 11.45 -7.29 12.47
C LYS A 119 12.51 -7.86 11.52
N LYS A 120 12.12 -8.72 10.59
CA LYS A 120 13.02 -9.38 9.63
C LYS A 120 13.56 -8.36 8.62
N TYR A 121 12.71 -7.49 8.09
CA TYR A 121 13.07 -6.57 7.01
C TYR A 121 13.37 -5.14 7.47
N TRP A 122 13.06 -4.80 8.72
CA TRP A 122 13.34 -3.47 9.26
C TRP A 122 14.81 -3.02 9.14
N PRO A 123 15.82 -3.85 9.48
CA PRO A 123 17.22 -3.40 9.36
C PRO A 123 17.58 -2.99 7.93
N THR A 124 17.21 -3.82 6.96
CA THR A 124 17.50 -3.56 5.54
C THR A 124 16.73 -2.35 5.01
N LEU A 125 15.45 -2.22 5.36
CA LEU A 125 14.65 -1.06 4.94
C LEU A 125 15.25 0.24 5.48
N ARG A 126 15.59 0.27 6.77
CA ARG A 126 16.19 1.44 7.44
C ARG A 126 17.53 1.82 6.80
N GLU A 127 18.42 0.85 6.61
CA GLU A 127 19.74 1.09 6.04
C GLU A 127 19.66 1.65 4.62
N ASN A 128 18.86 1.00 3.76
CA ASN A 128 18.71 1.46 2.38
C ASN A 128 18.05 2.84 2.30
N SER A 129 17.04 3.12 3.13
CA SER A 129 16.42 4.45 3.18
C SER A 129 17.43 5.53 3.57
N TYR A 130 18.30 5.24 4.53
CA TYR A 130 19.36 6.15 4.94
C TYR A 130 20.40 6.38 3.84
N LEU A 131 20.88 5.30 3.22
CA LEU A 131 21.90 5.37 2.15
C LEU A 131 21.39 6.09 0.89
N LEU A 132 20.10 5.97 0.59
CA LEU A 132 19.45 6.64 -0.53
C LEU A 132 19.02 8.08 -0.20
N GLY A 133 19.28 8.56 1.01
CA GLY A 133 18.92 9.92 1.43
C GLY A 133 17.40 10.14 1.54
N GLN A 134 16.63 9.07 1.80
CA GLN A 134 15.18 9.18 2.00
C GLN A 134 14.90 9.87 3.33
N CYS A 135 14.53 11.14 3.26
CA CYS A 135 14.26 11.96 4.43
C CYS A 135 13.03 12.84 4.20
N THR A 136 12.49 13.35 5.28
CA THR A 136 11.43 14.37 5.28
C THR A 136 11.88 15.58 6.09
N SER A 137 11.31 16.74 5.82
CA SER A 137 11.56 17.94 6.61
C SER A 137 10.98 17.82 8.02
N ALA A 138 11.52 18.55 8.97
CA ALA A 138 10.96 18.61 10.33
C ALA A 138 9.54 19.18 10.34
N ASP A 139 9.26 20.15 9.46
CA ASP A 139 7.95 20.79 9.34
C ASP A 139 6.92 19.81 8.79
N ASP A 140 7.25 19.05 7.74
CA ASP A 140 6.37 18.01 7.17
C ASP A 140 6.11 16.90 8.19
N ALA A 141 7.14 16.47 8.93
CA ALA A 141 6.97 15.48 9.99
C ALA A 141 6.05 15.99 11.11
N TYR A 142 6.15 17.27 11.48
CA TYR A 142 5.25 17.89 12.44
C TYR A 142 3.81 17.94 11.93
N LEU A 143 3.58 18.34 10.69
CA LEU A 143 2.24 18.38 10.08
C LEU A 143 1.63 16.97 9.97
N ALA A 144 2.42 15.97 9.60
CA ALA A 144 2.00 14.58 9.58
C ALA A 144 1.61 14.08 10.98
N LEU A 145 2.41 14.37 12.00
CA LEU A 145 2.10 14.03 13.40
C LEU A 145 0.82 14.71 13.88
N ARG A 146 0.62 15.98 13.52
CA ARG A 146 -0.61 16.74 13.82
C ARG A 146 -1.83 16.08 13.16
N GLY A 147 -1.73 15.73 11.87
CA GLY A 147 -2.79 15.04 11.13
C GLY A 147 -3.13 13.66 11.72
N LEU A 148 -2.10 12.90 12.12
CA LEU A 148 -2.26 11.58 12.71
C LEU A 148 -3.14 11.59 13.97
N ARG A 149 -3.07 12.64 14.79
CA ARG A 149 -3.88 12.77 16.01
C ARG A 149 -5.39 12.82 15.75
N THR A 150 -5.82 13.25 14.57
CA THR A 150 -7.23 13.34 14.17
C THR A 150 -7.62 12.26 13.15
N MET A 151 -6.72 11.40 12.75
CA MET A 151 -6.96 10.44 11.66
C MET A 151 -8.15 9.53 11.95
N GLY A 152 -8.26 8.99 13.15
CA GLY A 152 -9.38 8.11 13.53
C GLY A 152 -10.75 8.78 13.42
N VAL A 153 -10.86 10.04 13.89
CA VAL A 153 -12.12 10.81 13.79
C VAL A 153 -12.48 11.09 12.34
N ARG A 154 -11.49 11.48 11.52
CA ARG A 154 -11.69 11.77 10.10
C ARG A 154 -12.11 10.52 9.32
N LEU A 155 -11.46 9.38 9.56
CA LEU A 155 -11.79 8.12 8.90
C LEU A 155 -13.20 7.64 9.27
N ASN A 156 -13.60 7.71 10.53
CA ASN A 156 -14.97 7.40 10.96
C ASN A 156 -16.00 8.29 10.26
N GLN A 157 -15.69 9.57 10.05
CA GLN A 157 -16.57 10.48 9.32
C GLN A 157 -16.61 10.16 7.82
N HIS A 158 -15.47 9.81 7.20
CA HIS A 158 -15.40 9.39 5.80
C HIS A 158 -16.24 8.14 5.54
N GLU A 159 -16.15 7.13 6.41
CA GLU A 159 -16.94 5.90 6.31
C GLU A 159 -18.45 6.20 6.36
N LYS A 160 -18.88 6.97 7.36
CA LYS A 160 -20.30 7.37 7.49
C LYS A 160 -20.79 8.13 6.27
N ALA A 161 -20.00 9.07 5.77
CA ALA A 161 -20.34 9.86 4.58
C ALA A 161 -20.45 8.99 3.33
N ALA A 162 -19.51 8.06 3.12
CA ALA A 162 -19.52 7.15 1.98
C ALA A 162 -20.74 6.21 1.98
N ILE A 163 -21.08 5.65 3.14
CA ILE A 163 -22.26 4.78 3.30
C ILE A 163 -23.54 5.55 2.99
N LYS A 164 -23.66 6.79 3.52
CA LYS A 164 -24.82 7.65 3.26
C LYS A 164 -24.94 7.98 1.77
N SER A 165 -23.87 8.42 1.13
CA SER A 165 -23.87 8.76 -0.31
C SER A 165 -24.29 7.57 -1.17
N LYS A 166 -23.81 6.34 -0.87
CA LYS A 166 -24.22 5.12 -1.55
C LYS A 166 -25.72 4.84 -1.40
N THR A 167 -26.28 5.10 -0.21
CA THR A 167 -27.70 4.89 0.08
C THR A 167 -28.58 5.89 -0.67
N ASP A 168 -28.15 7.16 -0.69
CA ASP A 168 -28.90 8.23 -1.36
C ASP A 168 -28.85 8.04 -2.89
N ALA A 169 -27.73 7.64 -3.46
CA ALA A 169 -27.59 7.32 -4.90
C ALA A 169 -28.54 6.19 -5.32
N LYS A 170 -28.71 5.15 -4.50
CA LYS A 170 -29.68 4.05 -4.80
C LYS A 170 -31.12 4.51 -4.82
N LYS A 171 -31.49 5.48 -3.97
CA LYS A 171 -32.87 6.03 -3.90
C LYS A 171 -33.20 6.94 -5.08
N SER A 172 -32.20 7.58 -5.69
CA SER A 172 -32.41 8.49 -6.83
C SER A 172 -32.59 7.75 -8.17
N HIS A 173 -32.36 6.43 -8.21
CA HIS A 173 -32.50 5.58 -9.40
C HIS A 173 -33.66 4.56 -9.28
N SER A 174 -34.44 4.63 -8.21
CA SER A 174 -35.69 3.88 -7.97
C SER A 174 -36.90 4.79 -8.09
#